data_546b77e510905ea97f3755bebe57a5a6
#
_entry.id   546b77e510905ea97f3755bebe57a5a6
#
_cell.length_a   1.000
_cell.length_b   1.000
_cell.length_c   1.000
_cell.angle_alpha   90.00
_cell.angle_beta   90.00
_cell.angle_gamma   90.00
#
_symmetry.space_group_name_H-M   'P 1'
#
loop_
_entity.id
_entity.type
_entity.pdbx_description
1 polymer ?
#
loop_
_entity_poly.entity_id
_entity_poly.type
_entity_poly.pdbx_seq_one_letter_code
_entity_poly.pdbx_strand_id
1 'polypeptide(L)'
;MTHEVRMLGTGNAFLPHLRHHSFLIFDGKHIIDAPPTALLSLRRAGISPADIETIFVTHLHGDHVFGLPFLLLEKKYISDREGERPLTIVGSVGVRERLRQLCSLAFPGSLDDALDNVRFVETDSGTIDGWDWERFRVHHVDAVDPFGYRFQHTDGCSFVHSGDSGPCENLENAIHRSQLAVVEMGFPQWVPSDHHHKPDDIQALAERQSDVTLLITHTFIDSQNSQLDPVLTKSLPDHPQNVHHLEDGDTWIFQNTAWIYVEN
;
A
#
# COMPACT_ATOMS: atom_id res chain seq x y z
N MET A 1 -18.50 -7.90 12.14
CA MET A 1 -17.03 -8.07 12.25
C MET A 1 -16.44 -6.68 12.21
N THR A 2 -15.28 -6.46 12.78
CA THR A 2 -14.60 -5.17 12.72
C THR A 2 -13.50 -5.30 11.69
N HIS A 3 -13.52 -4.46 10.65
CA HIS A 3 -12.44 -4.41 9.66
C HIS A 3 -11.42 -3.36 10.08
N GLU A 4 -10.16 -3.63 9.76
CA GLU A 4 -9.03 -2.78 10.11
C GLU A 4 -8.16 -2.51 8.88
N VAL A 5 -7.73 -1.26 8.73
CA VAL A 5 -6.65 -0.85 7.83
C VAL A 5 -5.57 -0.21 8.69
N ARG A 6 -4.34 -0.76 8.64
CA ARG A 6 -3.19 -0.26 9.39
C ARG A 6 -2.04 0.07 8.45
N MET A 7 -1.52 1.29 8.57
CA MET A 7 -0.35 1.72 7.82
C MET A 7 0.93 1.21 8.50
N LEU A 8 1.70 0.39 7.81
CA LEU A 8 2.96 -0.15 8.32
C LEU A 8 4.18 0.66 7.86
N GLY A 9 3.98 1.55 6.91
CA GLY A 9 4.91 2.53 6.41
C GLY A 9 4.20 3.57 5.58
N THR A 10 4.70 4.80 5.57
CA THR A 10 4.04 5.96 4.94
C THR A 10 4.96 6.81 4.09
N GLY A 11 6.28 6.52 4.07
CA GLY A 11 7.27 7.24 3.27
C GLY A 11 7.29 6.80 1.81
N ASN A 12 7.68 7.70 0.91
CA ASN A 12 7.95 7.40 -0.49
C ASN A 12 9.33 6.73 -0.68
N ALA A 13 9.77 6.55 -1.94
CA ALA A 13 11.05 5.91 -2.27
C ALA A 13 12.27 6.59 -1.63
N PHE A 14 12.20 7.87 -1.29
CA PHE A 14 13.30 8.62 -0.68
C PHE A 14 13.43 8.43 0.83
N LEU A 15 12.45 7.76 1.47
CA LEU A 15 12.40 7.49 2.90
C LEU A 15 12.63 8.74 3.76
N PRO A 16 11.66 9.66 3.86
CA PRO A 16 11.71 10.76 4.81
C PRO A 16 12.02 10.27 6.22
N HIS A 17 12.66 11.12 7.02
CA HIS A 17 13.18 10.74 8.34
C HIS A 17 12.13 10.01 9.20
N LEU A 18 12.55 8.89 9.76
CA LEU A 18 11.76 7.97 10.61
C LEU A 18 10.55 7.29 9.93
N ARG A 19 10.35 7.45 8.64
CA ARG A 19 9.30 6.73 7.92
C ARG A 19 9.83 5.44 7.30
N HIS A 20 9.00 4.42 7.27
CA HIS A 20 9.20 3.24 6.42
C HIS A 20 8.55 3.48 5.04
N HIS A 21 8.98 2.74 4.01
CA HIS A 21 8.30 2.78 2.70
C HIS A 21 6.82 2.46 2.86
N SER A 22 6.00 3.13 2.06
CA SER A 22 4.54 3.00 2.11
C SER A 22 4.08 1.58 1.84
N PHE A 23 3.34 1.02 2.76
CA PHE A 23 2.49 -0.17 2.57
C PHE A 23 1.55 -0.31 3.76
N LEU A 24 0.48 -1.06 3.56
CA LEU A 24 -0.53 -1.28 4.59
C LEU A 24 -0.85 -2.77 4.75
N ILE A 25 -1.45 -3.09 5.89
CA ILE A 25 -2.12 -4.36 6.16
C ILE A 25 -3.60 -4.11 6.46
N PHE A 26 -4.49 -4.96 5.96
CA PHE A 26 -5.88 -4.97 6.37
C PHE A 26 -6.31 -6.34 6.87
N ASP A 27 -7.20 -6.33 7.85
CA ASP A 27 -7.69 -7.50 8.60
C ASP A 27 -6.58 -8.41 9.13
N GLY A 28 -5.39 -7.82 9.40
CA GLY A 28 -4.24 -8.49 10.01
C GLY A 28 -3.52 -9.51 9.14
N LYS A 29 -3.90 -9.71 7.87
CA LYS A 29 -3.40 -10.79 7.02
C LYS A 29 -3.24 -10.48 5.52
N HIS A 30 -3.82 -9.40 5.04
CA HIS A 30 -3.70 -8.98 3.65
C HIS A 30 -2.87 -7.71 3.55
N ILE A 31 -1.78 -7.73 2.80
CA ILE A 31 -0.94 -6.54 2.61
C ILE A 31 -1.06 -6.00 1.19
N ILE A 32 -0.94 -4.70 1.06
CA ILE A 32 -0.77 -4.02 -0.22
C ILE A 32 0.69 -3.59 -0.29
N ASP A 33 1.40 -4.15 -1.28
CA ASP A 33 2.84 -4.07 -1.52
C ASP A 33 3.73 -4.79 -0.50
N ALA A 34 5.00 -4.95 -0.84
CA ALA A 34 6.03 -5.54 -0.01
C ALA A 34 7.38 -4.79 -0.20
N PRO A 35 7.47 -3.55 0.32
CA PRO A 35 8.64 -2.69 0.16
C PRO A 35 9.89 -3.23 0.87
N PRO A 36 11.09 -2.66 0.59
CA PRO A 36 12.33 -3.07 1.26
C PRO A 36 12.26 -3.09 2.80
N THR A 37 11.44 -2.22 3.39
CA THR A 37 11.22 -2.15 4.84
C THR A 37 10.15 -3.10 5.38
N ALA A 38 9.43 -3.86 4.53
CA ALA A 38 8.25 -4.65 4.89
C ALA A 38 8.49 -5.58 6.08
N LEU A 39 9.56 -6.40 6.04
CA LEU A 39 9.85 -7.35 7.12
C LEU A 39 10.12 -6.63 8.45
N LEU A 40 10.83 -5.52 8.43
CA LEU A 40 11.10 -4.71 9.63
C LEU A 40 9.80 -4.12 10.19
N SER A 41 8.95 -3.57 9.32
CA SER A 41 7.69 -2.95 9.71
C SER A 41 6.71 -3.97 10.30
N LEU A 42 6.56 -5.16 9.70
CA LEU A 42 5.76 -6.25 10.25
C LEU A 42 6.24 -6.64 11.65
N ARG A 43 7.55 -6.81 11.84
CA ARG A 43 8.13 -7.17 13.16
C ARG A 43 7.89 -6.07 14.19
N ARG A 44 8.03 -4.79 13.84
CA ARG A 44 7.72 -3.66 14.75
C ARG A 44 6.25 -3.61 15.12
N ALA A 45 5.38 -3.97 14.20
CA ALA A 45 3.94 -4.04 14.43
C ALA A 45 3.50 -5.29 15.23
N GLY A 46 4.43 -6.21 15.51
CA GLY A 46 4.13 -7.47 16.20
C GLY A 46 3.42 -8.50 15.30
N ILE A 47 3.49 -8.33 13.97
CA ILE A 47 2.84 -9.18 12.98
C ILE A 47 3.84 -10.21 12.46
N SER A 48 3.46 -11.49 12.48
CA SER A 48 4.28 -12.55 11.91
C SER A 48 4.15 -12.60 10.39
N PRO A 49 5.25 -12.72 9.63
CA PRO A 49 5.14 -13.02 8.19
C PRO A 49 4.32 -14.29 7.88
N ALA A 50 4.24 -15.21 8.85
CA ALA A 50 3.40 -16.40 8.74
C ALA A 50 1.90 -16.09 8.64
N ASP A 51 1.46 -14.97 9.19
CA ASP A 51 0.04 -14.57 9.21
C ASP A 51 -0.39 -13.91 7.90
N ILE A 52 0.57 -13.58 7.02
CA ILE A 52 0.28 -12.98 5.71
C ILE A 52 -0.23 -14.05 4.75
N GLU A 53 -1.48 -13.89 4.35
CA GLU A 53 -2.18 -14.79 3.41
C GLU A 53 -2.23 -14.24 1.99
N THR A 54 -2.25 -12.89 1.83
CA THR A 54 -2.31 -12.26 0.51
C THR A 54 -1.43 -11.03 0.42
N ILE A 55 -0.76 -10.88 -0.72
CA ILE A 55 -0.02 -9.69 -1.12
C ILE A 55 -0.64 -9.14 -2.40
N PHE A 56 -1.17 -7.94 -2.36
CA PHE A 56 -1.62 -7.18 -3.52
C PHE A 56 -0.46 -6.30 -4.01
N VAL A 57 -0.01 -6.50 -5.23
CA VAL A 57 1.08 -5.72 -5.84
C VAL A 57 0.48 -4.61 -6.68
N THR A 58 0.72 -3.36 -6.32
CA THR A 58 0.22 -2.20 -7.06
C THR A 58 0.99 -2.00 -8.35
N HIS A 59 2.32 -2.06 -8.28
CA HIS A 59 3.22 -1.94 -9.43
C HIS A 59 4.63 -2.47 -9.08
N LEU A 60 5.55 -2.41 -10.04
CA LEU A 60 6.84 -3.10 -9.95
C LEU A 60 8.04 -2.18 -9.65
N HIS A 61 7.85 -1.00 -9.06
CA HIS A 61 8.96 -0.22 -8.52
C HIS A 61 9.58 -0.89 -7.28
N GLY A 62 10.85 -0.63 -7.04
CA GLY A 62 11.62 -1.30 -5.99
C GLY A 62 11.12 -1.02 -4.58
N ASP A 63 10.65 0.19 -4.32
CA ASP A 63 10.06 0.60 -3.05
C ASP A 63 8.69 -0.05 -2.76
N HIS A 64 8.13 -0.78 -3.73
CA HIS A 64 6.89 -1.56 -3.57
C HIS A 64 7.11 -3.07 -3.55
N VAL A 65 8.19 -3.60 -4.15
CA VAL A 65 8.35 -5.06 -4.30
C VAL A 65 9.67 -5.63 -3.80
N PHE A 66 10.71 -4.82 -3.53
CA PHE A 66 12.04 -5.37 -3.18
C PHE A 66 12.10 -6.00 -1.78
N GLY A 67 11.08 -5.85 -0.94
CA GLY A 67 10.96 -6.58 0.31
C GLY A 67 10.45 -8.01 0.16
N LEU A 68 9.81 -8.33 -0.99
CA LEU A 68 9.22 -9.66 -1.21
C LEU A 68 10.24 -10.81 -1.06
N PRO A 69 11.46 -10.76 -1.62
CA PRO A 69 12.44 -11.82 -1.42
C PRO A 69 12.78 -12.07 0.05
N PHE A 70 12.83 -11.01 0.86
CA PHE A 70 13.10 -11.12 2.30
C PHE A 70 11.92 -11.77 3.05
N LEU A 71 10.69 -11.42 2.70
CA LEU A 71 9.49 -12.06 3.25
C LEU A 71 9.44 -13.54 2.90
N LEU A 72 9.69 -13.90 1.65
CA LEU A 72 9.68 -15.29 1.19
C LEU A 72 10.82 -16.10 1.83
N LEU A 73 12.01 -15.50 2.00
CA LEU A 73 13.13 -16.14 2.67
C LEU A 73 12.79 -16.43 4.13
N GLU A 74 12.21 -15.47 4.84
CA GLU A 74 11.77 -15.60 6.21
C GLU A 74 10.66 -16.66 6.35
N LYS A 75 9.63 -16.60 5.50
CA LYS A 75 8.56 -17.62 5.50
C LYS A 75 9.15 -19.02 5.30
N LYS A 76 9.95 -19.23 4.27
CA LYS A 76 10.51 -20.54 3.93
C LYS A 76 11.33 -21.16 5.04
N TYR A 77 12.19 -20.39 5.70
CA TYR A 77 13.18 -20.94 6.64
C TYR A 77 12.83 -20.76 8.12
N ILE A 78 11.92 -19.85 8.44
CA ILE A 78 11.57 -19.50 9.82
C ILE A 78 10.10 -19.76 10.11
N SER A 79 9.20 -18.98 9.49
CA SER A 79 7.77 -18.99 9.84
C SER A 79 7.06 -20.27 9.42
N ASP A 80 7.38 -20.80 8.25
CA ASP A 80 6.73 -21.98 7.66
C ASP A 80 7.55 -23.27 7.84
N ARG A 81 8.58 -23.26 8.70
CA ARG A 81 9.47 -24.44 8.93
C ARG A 81 8.75 -25.70 9.41
N GLU A 82 7.60 -25.56 10.05
CA GLU A 82 6.79 -26.67 10.56
C GLU A 82 5.62 -27.02 9.65
N GLY A 83 5.47 -26.34 8.54
CA GLY A 83 4.42 -26.53 7.56
C GLY A 83 4.15 -25.26 6.77
N GLU A 84 4.11 -25.41 5.47
CA GLU A 84 3.87 -24.31 4.55
C GLU A 84 2.45 -23.76 4.68
N ARG A 85 2.32 -22.41 4.75
CA ARG A 85 1.04 -21.72 4.78
C ARG A 85 0.73 -21.14 3.41
N PRO A 86 -0.53 -21.24 2.94
CA PRO A 86 -0.90 -20.70 1.66
C PRO A 86 -0.60 -19.21 1.55
N LEU A 87 -0.04 -18.80 0.41
CA LEU A 87 0.18 -17.40 0.06
C LEU A 87 -0.42 -17.15 -1.33
N THR A 88 -1.20 -16.09 -1.43
CA THR A 88 -1.71 -15.57 -2.71
C THR A 88 -1.02 -14.26 -3.04
N ILE A 89 -0.56 -14.11 -4.28
CA ILE A 89 -0.06 -12.84 -4.81
C ILE A 89 -0.99 -12.39 -5.93
N VAL A 90 -1.57 -11.21 -5.77
CA VAL A 90 -2.42 -10.55 -6.75
C VAL A 90 -1.61 -9.45 -7.42
N GLY A 91 -1.61 -9.39 -8.76
CA GLY A 91 -0.84 -8.36 -9.46
C GLY A 91 -1.13 -8.30 -10.96
N SER A 92 -0.33 -7.54 -11.69
CA SER A 92 -0.45 -7.42 -13.14
C SER A 92 -0.11 -8.73 -13.86
N VAL A 93 -0.54 -8.84 -15.11
CA VAL A 93 -0.20 -9.98 -15.97
C VAL A 93 1.34 -10.11 -16.08
N GLY A 94 1.86 -11.31 -15.78
CA GLY A 94 3.30 -11.58 -15.76
C GLY A 94 4.00 -11.23 -14.43
N VAL A 95 3.27 -10.84 -13.38
CA VAL A 95 3.85 -10.55 -12.05
C VAL A 95 4.64 -11.75 -11.52
N ARG A 96 4.16 -12.99 -11.72
CA ARG A 96 4.88 -14.21 -11.31
C ARG A 96 6.30 -14.26 -11.84
N GLU A 97 6.48 -14.02 -13.13
CA GLU A 97 7.80 -14.10 -13.77
C GLU A 97 8.72 -12.97 -13.30
N ARG A 98 8.18 -11.75 -13.12
CA ARG A 98 8.94 -10.62 -12.60
C ARG A 98 9.44 -10.86 -11.17
N LEU A 99 8.58 -11.39 -10.30
CA LEU A 99 8.95 -11.70 -8.92
C LEU A 99 9.91 -12.91 -8.84
N ARG A 100 9.82 -13.89 -9.75
CA ARG A 100 10.80 -14.97 -9.86
C ARG A 100 12.19 -14.42 -10.19
N GLN A 101 12.29 -13.51 -11.16
CA GLN A 101 13.56 -12.85 -11.51
C GLN A 101 14.12 -12.07 -10.32
N LEU A 102 13.26 -11.34 -9.59
CA LEU A 102 13.67 -10.61 -8.41
C LEU A 102 14.21 -11.53 -7.31
N CYS A 103 13.52 -12.64 -7.02
CA CYS A 103 13.97 -13.64 -6.03
C CYS A 103 15.30 -14.28 -6.42
N SER A 104 15.47 -14.64 -7.71
CA SER A 104 16.72 -15.21 -8.22
C SER A 104 17.90 -14.25 -8.14
N LEU A 105 17.68 -12.95 -8.35
CA LEU A 105 18.72 -11.92 -8.19
C LEU A 105 19.05 -11.67 -6.71
N ALA A 106 18.03 -11.67 -5.84
CA ALA A 106 18.21 -11.36 -4.42
C ALA A 106 18.89 -12.49 -3.64
N PHE A 107 18.47 -13.74 -3.85
CA PHE A 107 18.95 -14.93 -3.12
C PHE A 107 19.09 -16.13 -4.07
N PRO A 108 20.12 -16.15 -4.94
CA PRO A 108 20.33 -17.24 -5.90
C PRO A 108 20.42 -18.61 -5.21
N GLY A 109 19.67 -19.59 -5.70
CA GLY A 109 19.64 -20.94 -5.15
C GLY A 109 18.78 -21.12 -3.88
N SER A 110 18.53 -20.04 -3.13
CA SER A 110 17.74 -20.12 -1.88
C SER A 110 16.23 -19.97 -2.10
N LEU A 111 15.83 -19.24 -3.14
CA LEU A 111 14.43 -18.92 -3.45
C LEU A 111 13.96 -19.46 -4.81
N ASP A 112 14.69 -20.41 -5.41
CA ASP A 112 14.37 -20.93 -6.75
C ASP A 112 12.99 -21.60 -6.78
N ASP A 113 12.57 -22.21 -5.67
CA ASP A 113 11.28 -22.90 -5.46
C ASP A 113 10.28 -22.07 -4.61
N ALA A 114 10.67 -20.89 -4.12
CA ALA A 114 9.87 -20.15 -3.14
C ALA A 114 8.50 -19.69 -3.67
N LEU A 115 8.35 -19.62 -4.99
CA LEU A 115 7.09 -19.22 -5.65
C LEU A 115 6.30 -20.43 -6.21
N ASP A 116 6.74 -21.66 -6.01
CA ASP A 116 6.10 -22.82 -6.64
C ASP A 116 4.73 -23.12 -6.01
N ASN A 117 4.58 -22.89 -4.71
CA ASN A 117 3.34 -23.07 -3.97
C ASN A 117 2.56 -21.76 -3.75
N VAL A 118 3.03 -20.64 -4.29
CA VAL A 118 2.32 -19.36 -4.28
C VAL A 118 1.24 -19.36 -5.36
N ARG A 119 0.01 -19.04 -4.97
CA ARG A 119 -1.08 -18.80 -5.90
C ARG A 119 -0.95 -17.40 -6.49
N PHE A 120 -0.84 -17.31 -7.82
CA PHE A 120 -0.87 -16.03 -8.53
C PHE A 120 -2.25 -15.74 -9.09
N VAL A 121 -2.72 -14.51 -8.91
CA VAL A 121 -3.99 -14.02 -9.45
C VAL A 121 -3.68 -12.76 -10.27
N GLU A 122 -3.84 -12.90 -11.59
CA GLU A 122 -3.51 -11.87 -12.58
C GLU A 122 -4.79 -11.31 -13.26
N THR A 123 -5.94 -11.44 -12.59
CA THR A 123 -7.24 -10.93 -13.04
C THR A 123 -7.45 -9.49 -12.59
N ASP A 124 -8.44 -8.80 -13.20
CA ASP A 124 -8.76 -7.43 -12.82
C ASP A 124 -9.69 -7.33 -11.60
N SER A 125 -10.23 -8.46 -11.15
CA SER A 125 -11.09 -8.53 -9.97
C SER A 125 -11.12 -9.94 -9.38
N GLY A 126 -11.59 -10.04 -8.15
CA GLY A 126 -11.77 -11.32 -7.46
C GLY A 126 -12.38 -11.11 -6.07
N THR A 127 -12.39 -12.20 -5.29
CA THR A 127 -12.90 -12.19 -3.92
C THR A 127 -11.88 -12.80 -2.97
N ILE A 128 -11.82 -12.28 -1.75
CA ILE A 128 -11.01 -12.81 -0.66
C ILE A 128 -11.67 -12.50 0.68
N ASP A 129 -11.94 -13.50 1.49
CA ASP A 129 -12.47 -13.39 2.87
C ASP A 129 -13.67 -12.44 3.03
N GLY A 130 -14.57 -12.44 2.04
CA GLY A 130 -15.75 -11.57 2.02
C GLY A 130 -15.51 -10.20 1.38
N TRP A 131 -14.28 -9.88 1.02
CA TRP A 131 -13.95 -8.70 0.24
C TRP A 131 -14.03 -9.03 -1.25
N ASP A 132 -14.86 -8.29 -1.99
CA ASP A 132 -14.75 -8.14 -3.43
C ASP A 132 -13.68 -7.09 -3.71
N TRP A 133 -12.71 -7.41 -4.56
CA TRP A 133 -11.69 -6.46 -4.97
C TRP A 133 -11.67 -6.29 -6.48
N GLU A 134 -11.34 -5.08 -6.92
CA GLU A 134 -11.08 -4.72 -8.30
C GLU A 134 -9.80 -3.89 -8.39
N ARG A 135 -9.00 -4.11 -9.42
CA ARG A 135 -7.87 -3.23 -9.75
C ARG A 135 -8.22 -2.36 -10.95
N PHE A 136 -7.68 -1.17 -10.98
CA PHE A 136 -7.88 -0.22 -12.06
C PHE A 136 -6.57 0.48 -12.41
N ARG A 137 -6.37 0.81 -13.68
CA ARG A 137 -5.21 1.56 -14.16
C ARG A 137 -5.18 2.95 -13.54
N VAL A 138 -3.99 3.35 -13.10
CA VAL A 138 -3.70 4.69 -12.59
C VAL A 138 -2.66 5.40 -13.44
N HIS A 139 -2.49 6.72 -13.22
CA HIS A 139 -1.56 7.54 -13.98
C HIS A 139 -0.18 7.54 -13.33
N HIS A 140 0.67 6.63 -13.77
CA HIS A 140 2.06 6.53 -13.33
C HIS A 140 2.93 6.05 -14.52
N VAL A 141 4.10 5.50 -14.28
CA VAL A 141 5.00 4.98 -15.33
C VAL A 141 4.47 3.67 -15.89
N ASP A 142 4.02 3.64 -17.15
CA ASP A 142 3.44 2.45 -17.79
C ASP A 142 4.33 1.20 -17.75
N ALA A 143 5.65 1.39 -17.78
CA ALA A 143 6.62 0.27 -17.78
C ALA A 143 6.58 -0.60 -16.52
N VAL A 144 5.96 -0.13 -15.44
CA VAL A 144 5.83 -0.84 -14.17
C VAL A 144 4.41 -1.38 -13.91
N ASP A 145 3.53 -1.29 -14.90
CA ASP A 145 2.13 -1.77 -14.82
C ASP A 145 1.39 -1.23 -13.58
N PRO A 146 1.13 0.09 -13.49
CA PRO A 146 0.57 0.70 -12.29
C PRO A 146 -0.93 0.48 -12.16
N PHE A 147 -1.35 0.04 -10.96
CA PHE A 147 -2.75 -0.18 -10.58
C PHE A 147 -3.03 0.37 -9.18
N GLY A 148 -4.22 0.92 -9.01
CA GLY A 148 -4.90 1.05 -7.72
C GLY A 148 -5.80 -0.17 -7.48
N TYR A 149 -6.21 -0.34 -6.23
CA TYR A 149 -7.13 -1.40 -5.80
C TYR A 149 -8.29 -0.81 -5.02
N ARG A 150 -9.52 -1.25 -5.33
CA ARG A 150 -10.70 -0.95 -4.54
C ARG A 150 -11.22 -2.24 -3.92
N PHE A 151 -11.61 -2.15 -2.67
CA PHE A 151 -12.14 -3.24 -1.86
C PHE A 151 -13.54 -2.90 -1.36
N GLN A 152 -14.46 -3.86 -1.45
CA GLN A 152 -15.82 -3.76 -0.95
C GLN A 152 -16.17 -5.03 -0.19
N HIS A 153 -16.43 -4.92 1.11
CA HIS A 153 -16.87 -6.07 1.92
C HIS A 153 -18.38 -6.26 1.87
N THR A 154 -18.82 -7.47 2.08
CA THR A 154 -20.25 -7.84 2.05
C THR A 154 -21.11 -7.16 3.12
N ASP A 155 -20.49 -6.65 4.20
CA ASP A 155 -21.19 -5.86 5.25
C ASP A 155 -21.32 -4.37 4.95
N GLY A 156 -20.87 -3.94 3.77
CA GLY A 156 -20.96 -2.56 3.31
C GLY A 156 -19.70 -1.71 3.54
N CYS A 157 -18.67 -2.24 4.20
CA CYS A 157 -17.38 -1.59 4.35
C CYS A 157 -16.66 -1.46 3.00
N SER A 158 -16.03 -0.31 2.73
CA SER A 158 -15.23 -0.15 1.50
C SER A 158 -14.05 0.78 1.69
N PHE A 159 -12.97 0.48 0.97
CA PHE A 159 -11.82 1.37 0.86
C PHE A 159 -11.14 1.23 -0.50
N VAL A 160 -10.32 2.22 -0.85
CA VAL A 160 -9.49 2.23 -2.04
C VAL A 160 -8.05 2.57 -1.67
N HIS A 161 -7.09 1.96 -2.37
CA HIS A 161 -5.66 2.29 -2.32
C HIS A 161 -5.20 2.72 -3.71
N SER A 162 -4.60 3.91 -3.81
CA SER A 162 -4.22 4.48 -5.11
C SER A 162 -3.10 3.71 -5.82
N GLY A 163 -2.21 3.01 -5.08
CA GLY A 163 -0.86 2.75 -5.57
C GLY A 163 -0.15 4.08 -5.80
N ASP A 164 0.91 4.11 -6.60
CA ASP A 164 1.52 5.36 -7.06
C ASP A 164 0.74 5.90 -8.25
N SER A 165 0.31 7.13 -8.13
CA SER A 165 -0.54 7.77 -9.15
C SER A 165 -0.52 9.29 -9.05
N GLY A 166 -0.39 9.95 -10.17
CA GLY A 166 -0.89 11.31 -10.30
C GLY A 166 -2.42 11.35 -10.47
N PRO A 167 -3.01 12.55 -10.58
CA PRO A 167 -4.45 12.71 -10.77
C PRO A 167 -4.94 11.95 -12.00
N CYS A 168 -5.96 11.12 -11.84
CA CYS A 168 -6.59 10.42 -12.96
C CYS A 168 -8.05 10.06 -12.68
N GLU A 169 -8.85 9.98 -13.74
CA GLU A 169 -10.29 9.72 -13.66
C GLU A 169 -10.62 8.36 -13.02
N ASN A 170 -9.85 7.32 -13.34
CA ASN A 170 -10.10 5.99 -12.79
C ASN A 170 -9.98 5.97 -11.26
N LEU A 171 -8.96 6.65 -10.71
CA LEU A 171 -8.77 6.77 -9.26
C LEU A 171 -9.91 7.59 -8.64
N GLU A 172 -10.26 8.74 -9.21
CA GLU A 172 -11.36 9.56 -8.70
C GLU A 172 -12.70 8.82 -8.68
N ASN A 173 -12.98 8.03 -9.73
CA ASN A 173 -14.16 7.18 -9.79
C ASN A 173 -14.16 6.06 -8.73
N ALA A 174 -13.00 5.48 -8.44
CA ALA A 174 -12.86 4.48 -7.39
C ALA A 174 -13.04 5.08 -5.99
N ILE A 175 -12.48 6.28 -5.75
CA ILE A 175 -12.67 7.04 -4.51
C ILE A 175 -14.14 7.36 -4.29
N HIS A 176 -14.83 7.88 -5.30
CA HIS A 176 -16.25 8.24 -5.22
C HIS A 176 -17.15 7.07 -4.80
N ARG A 177 -16.73 5.82 -5.06
CA ARG A 177 -17.46 4.59 -4.69
C ARG A 177 -16.97 3.97 -3.38
N SER A 178 -16.14 4.67 -2.61
CA SER A 178 -15.52 4.16 -1.40
C SER A 178 -15.77 5.10 -0.22
N GLN A 179 -15.68 4.58 0.99
CA GLN A 179 -15.84 5.37 2.22
C GLN A 179 -14.50 5.90 2.74
N LEU A 180 -13.41 5.18 2.44
CA LEU A 180 -12.05 5.52 2.83
C LEU A 180 -11.16 5.43 1.60
N ALA A 181 -10.24 6.38 1.44
CA ALA A 181 -9.26 6.35 0.37
C ALA A 181 -7.85 6.55 0.91
N VAL A 182 -6.97 5.59 0.68
CA VAL A 182 -5.54 5.70 0.94
C VAL A 182 -4.88 6.18 -0.35
N VAL A 183 -4.42 7.44 -0.35
CA VAL A 183 -3.93 8.14 -1.53
C VAL A 183 -2.48 8.57 -1.33
N GLU A 184 -1.64 8.37 -2.31
CA GLU A 184 -0.26 8.80 -2.29
C GLU A 184 -0.14 10.32 -2.48
N MET A 185 0.91 10.92 -1.89
CA MET A 185 1.35 12.28 -2.18
C MET A 185 2.89 12.28 -2.27
N GLY A 186 3.41 11.71 -3.37
CA GLY A 186 4.82 11.37 -3.52
C GLY A 186 5.73 12.56 -3.80
N PHE A 187 5.20 13.67 -4.32
CA PHE A 187 6.03 14.81 -4.72
C PHE A 187 5.63 16.12 -4.09
N PRO A 188 6.63 16.94 -3.69
CA PRO A 188 6.40 18.34 -3.36
C PRO A 188 5.95 19.14 -4.59
N GLN A 189 5.27 20.27 -4.36
CA GLN A 189 4.61 21.08 -5.40
C GLN A 189 5.54 21.53 -6.53
N TRP A 190 6.82 21.73 -6.26
CA TRP A 190 7.79 22.24 -7.26
C TRP A 190 8.33 21.19 -8.24
N VAL A 191 8.03 19.88 -8.03
CA VAL A 191 8.52 18.83 -8.92
C VAL A 191 7.73 18.85 -10.23
N PRO A 192 8.37 18.99 -11.40
CA PRO A 192 7.68 19.09 -12.68
C PRO A 192 7.30 17.70 -13.24
N SER A 193 6.52 16.95 -12.50
CA SER A 193 6.02 15.62 -12.88
C SER A 193 4.55 15.51 -12.49
N ASP A 194 3.76 14.77 -13.25
CA ASP A 194 2.37 14.47 -13.02
C ASP A 194 2.11 12.99 -12.66
N HIS A 195 3.19 12.21 -12.49
CA HIS A 195 3.08 10.80 -12.15
C HIS A 195 2.78 10.52 -10.67
N HIS A 196 2.74 11.54 -9.84
CA HIS A 196 2.40 11.48 -8.42
C HIS A 196 1.52 12.67 -8.05
N HIS A 197 0.66 12.49 -7.05
CA HIS A 197 -0.07 13.61 -6.46
C HIS A 197 0.88 14.55 -5.72
N LYS A 198 0.52 15.81 -5.73
CA LYS A 198 1.16 16.93 -5.04
C LYS A 198 0.17 17.57 -4.06
N PRO A 199 0.62 18.44 -3.15
CA PRO A 199 -0.26 19.08 -2.18
C PRO A 199 -1.51 19.73 -2.77
N ASP A 200 -1.38 20.48 -3.87
CA ASP A 200 -2.53 21.13 -4.53
C ASP A 200 -3.48 20.11 -5.17
N ASP A 201 -2.96 18.99 -5.69
CA ASP A 201 -3.78 17.90 -6.25
C ASP A 201 -4.62 17.23 -5.16
N ILE A 202 -4.01 16.99 -3.98
CA ILE A 202 -4.72 16.43 -2.82
C ILE A 202 -5.81 17.39 -2.33
N GLN A 203 -5.52 18.69 -2.26
CA GLN A 203 -6.52 19.68 -1.87
C GLN A 203 -7.70 19.65 -2.85
N ALA A 204 -7.44 19.72 -4.14
CA ALA A 204 -8.48 19.70 -5.17
C ALA A 204 -9.28 18.37 -5.17
N LEU A 205 -8.61 17.24 -4.93
CA LEU A 205 -9.26 15.93 -4.79
C LEU A 205 -10.19 15.91 -3.57
N ALA A 206 -9.73 16.40 -2.42
CA ALA A 206 -10.48 16.44 -1.18
C ALA A 206 -11.75 17.31 -1.28
N GLU A 207 -11.65 18.44 -1.98
CA GLU A 207 -12.80 19.32 -2.23
C GLU A 207 -13.85 18.64 -3.12
N ARG A 208 -13.42 17.85 -4.14
CA ARG A 208 -14.34 17.11 -5.01
C ARG A 208 -14.94 15.87 -4.35
N GLN A 209 -14.24 15.29 -3.38
CA GLN A 209 -14.60 14.03 -2.68
C GLN A 209 -14.88 14.28 -1.19
N SER A 210 -15.64 15.35 -0.87
CA SER A 210 -15.85 15.84 0.49
C SER A 210 -16.48 14.82 1.47
N ASP A 211 -17.18 13.83 0.93
CA ASP A 211 -17.84 12.78 1.72
C ASP A 211 -16.95 11.54 1.98
N VAL A 212 -15.73 11.53 1.43
CA VAL A 212 -14.77 10.43 1.57
C VAL A 212 -13.62 10.86 2.49
N THR A 213 -13.24 10.01 3.41
CA THR A 213 -12.04 10.21 4.22
C THR A 213 -10.80 9.88 3.40
N LEU A 214 -9.90 10.85 3.21
CA LEU A 214 -8.65 10.71 2.48
C LEU A 214 -7.47 10.54 3.45
N LEU A 215 -6.79 9.41 3.36
CA LEU A 215 -5.61 9.06 4.15
C LEU A 215 -4.38 9.21 3.26
N ILE A 216 -3.49 10.14 3.59
CA ILE A 216 -2.34 10.48 2.75
C ILE A 216 -1.13 9.68 3.18
N THR A 217 -0.59 8.90 2.22
CA THR A 217 0.59 8.04 2.36
C THR A 217 1.63 8.30 1.28
N HIS A 218 2.67 7.48 1.20
CA HIS A 218 3.75 7.57 0.20
C HIS A 218 4.31 8.98 0.11
N THR A 219 4.52 9.59 1.29
CA THR A 219 4.81 11.01 1.39
C THR A 219 6.31 11.31 1.39
N PHE A 220 6.64 12.49 0.88
CA PHE A 220 7.98 13.10 0.97
C PHE A 220 8.18 13.92 2.26
N ILE A 221 7.18 13.95 3.17
CA ILE A 221 7.15 14.88 4.29
C ILE A 221 7.90 14.32 5.49
N ASP A 222 8.83 15.11 6.03
CA ASP A 222 9.45 14.89 7.32
C ASP A 222 8.64 15.58 8.43
N SER A 223 7.90 14.79 9.22
CA SER A 223 7.16 15.28 10.38
C SER A 223 8.04 15.59 11.59
N GLN A 224 9.28 15.09 11.62
CA GLN A 224 10.19 15.20 12.75
C GLN A 224 11.10 16.44 12.71
N ASN A 225 10.96 17.28 11.67
CA ASN A 225 11.78 18.47 11.49
C ASN A 225 13.30 18.18 11.46
N SER A 226 13.68 17.08 10.79
CA SER A 226 15.07 16.69 10.60
C SER A 226 15.81 17.70 9.71
N GLN A 227 17.10 17.90 9.98
CA GLN A 227 17.96 18.69 9.09
C GLN A 227 18.31 17.94 7.80
N LEU A 228 18.09 16.63 7.76
CA LEU A 228 18.35 15.79 6.59
C LEU A 228 17.23 15.92 5.54
N ASP A 229 16.00 16.17 6.00
CA ASP A 229 14.81 16.23 5.17
C ASP A 229 14.15 17.63 5.30
N PRO A 230 14.40 18.52 4.36
CA PRO A 230 14.00 19.92 4.48
C PRO A 230 12.51 20.18 4.28
N VAL A 231 11.75 19.21 3.78
CA VAL A 231 10.32 19.38 3.52
C VAL A 231 9.52 18.95 4.75
N LEU A 232 8.83 19.90 5.35
CA LEU A 232 8.11 19.72 6.61
C LEU A 232 6.61 19.83 6.40
N THR A 233 5.84 19.21 7.30
CA THR A 233 4.36 19.29 7.32
C THR A 233 3.86 20.75 7.28
N LYS A 234 4.51 21.67 7.99
CA LYS A 234 4.17 23.10 7.97
C LYS A 234 4.33 23.78 6.60
N SER A 235 4.99 23.13 5.64
CA SER A 235 5.15 23.63 4.28
C SER A 235 3.98 23.23 3.36
N LEU A 236 3.01 22.50 3.90
CA LEU A 236 1.81 22.09 3.17
C LEU A 236 0.72 23.17 3.32
N PRO A 237 -0.17 23.29 2.32
CA PRO A 237 -1.40 24.05 2.48
C PRO A 237 -2.29 23.45 3.57
N ASP A 238 -3.18 24.26 4.14
CA ASP A 238 -4.22 23.76 5.01
C ASP A 238 -5.19 22.90 4.19
N HIS A 239 -5.25 21.62 4.50
CA HIS A 239 -6.14 20.69 3.81
C HIS A 239 -7.57 20.70 4.41
N PRO A 240 -8.59 20.34 3.62
CA PRO A 240 -9.94 20.10 4.13
C PRO A 240 -9.98 19.07 5.25
N GLN A 241 -11.02 19.12 6.09
CA GLN A 241 -11.15 18.25 7.27
C GLN A 241 -11.21 16.76 6.99
N ASN A 242 -11.55 16.36 5.76
CA ASN A 242 -11.57 14.97 5.33
C ASN A 242 -10.18 14.42 4.92
N VAL A 243 -9.11 15.20 5.05
CA VAL A 243 -7.72 14.77 4.74
C VAL A 243 -6.94 14.52 6.01
N HIS A 244 -6.31 13.34 6.10
CA HIS A 244 -5.46 12.94 7.22
C HIS A 244 -4.08 12.51 6.69
N HIS A 245 -3.03 13.21 7.11
CA HIS A 245 -1.65 12.77 6.86
C HIS A 245 -1.30 11.64 7.81
N LEU A 246 -0.91 10.48 7.25
CA LEU A 246 -0.63 9.29 8.02
C LEU A 246 0.80 9.26 8.55
N GLU A 247 0.95 8.66 9.72
CA GLU A 247 2.23 8.22 10.29
C GLU A 247 2.31 6.69 10.29
N ASP A 248 3.54 6.16 10.39
CA ASP A 248 3.76 4.71 10.49
C ASP A 248 3.10 4.16 11.76
N GLY A 249 2.21 3.19 11.60
CA GLY A 249 1.44 2.58 12.68
C GLY A 249 -0.02 3.05 12.78
N ASP A 250 -0.38 4.15 12.10
CA ASP A 250 -1.77 4.64 12.12
C ASP A 250 -2.76 3.56 11.70
N THR A 251 -3.84 3.47 12.47
CA THR A 251 -4.84 2.42 12.34
C THR A 251 -6.24 3.02 12.22
N TRP A 252 -6.99 2.51 11.27
CA TRP A 252 -8.39 2.85 11.06
C TRP A 252 -9.24 1.60 11.13
N ILE A 253 -10.34 1.65 11.88
CA ILE A 253 -11.28 0.53 12.03
C ILE A 253 -12.64 0.90 11.46
N PHE A 254 -13.30 -0.06 10.82
CA PHE A 254 -14.69 0.09 10.38
C PHE A 254 -15.63 -0.37 11.48
N GLN A 255 -16.40 0.56 12.03
CA GLN A 255 -17.34 0.32 13.09
C GLN A 255 -18.59 1.21 12.93
N ASN A 256 -19.79 0.67 13.17
CA ASN A 256 -21.04 1.42 13.07
C ASN A 256 -21.22 2.15 11.73
N THR A 257 -20.85 1.49 10.62
CA THR A 257 -20.95 1.99 9.23
C THR A 257 -20.00 3.13 8.86
N ALA A 258 -18.98 3.41 9.69
CA ALA A 258 -17.97 4.44 9.43
C ALA A 258 -16.56 3.95 9.75
N TRP A 259 -15.57 4.53 9.08
CA TRP A 259 -14.17 4.37 9.43
C TRP A 259 -13.78 5.35 10.54
N ILE A 260 -13.13 4.85 11.57
CA ILE A 260 -12.74 5.59 12.77
C ILE A 260 -11.24 5.42 13.00
N TYR A 261 -10.54 6.52 13.22
CA TYR A 261 -9.13 6.49 13.63
C TYR A 261 -8.99 5.94 15.04
N VAL A 262 -7.99 5.07 15.24
CA VAL A 262 -7.63 4.52 16.55
C VAL A 262 -6.34 5.18 17.02
N GLU A 263 -6.42 5.96 18.07
CA GLU A 263 -5.22 6.48 18.75
C GLU A 263 -4.43 5.32 19.38
N ASN A 264 -3.14 5.22 19.06
CA ASN A 264 -2.22 4.22 19.58
C ASN A 264 -1.66 4.60 20.96
#